data_2d303b7405a0042f9355fd1259d78fba
#
_entry.id   2d303b7405a0042f9355fd1259d78fba
#
_cell.length_a   1.000
_cell.length_b   1.000
_cell.length_c   1.000
_cell.angle_alpha   90.00
_cell.angle_beta   90.00
_cell.angle_gamma   90.00
#
_symmetry.space_group_name_H-M   'P 1'
#
loop_
_entity.id
_entity.type
_entity.pdbx_description
1 polymer ?
#
loop_
_entity_poly.entity_id
_entity_poly.type
_entity_poly.pdbx_seq_one_letter_code
_entity_poly.pdbx_strand_id
1 'polypeptide(L)'
;MSKKVSLGVAATVTLIAMAVTFSMTMTVSMNMFNNTVSSVKNKERMYNKLSEVDRYVRANEYFDINDDTLNDTIASGYMLGISDRYARYYSAKAYSERVGLANGRLMGIGVSVVKDPSSGYARIIRVYDNTPATNVGLEVGGFITAIGDTSTRSMSDAAAMTSALLGEEGSTVNIKYLTPLREEQSFEIIHANYTTPSISTVRLMDNGVGYLRVDSFTSGTAVEFRNAVNSLTNQGATSLIFDLRDNSGENLNAALVATDYCVPSGLIAQSQDKGGNVTDLRMSDENEITLPMVCLVNGSTASGAELFANALRKMAGATIVGSTTAGKGVLLSDPQSLSDGSAVVITVGILLDNEGKNWNGTGLTPDVDASLTNDEQSSYYDFTVDNDPQITKAINAISGANGQ
;
A
#
# COMPACT_ATOMS: atom_id res chain seq x y z
N MET A 1 -66.62 11.34 -10.52
CA MET A 1 -66.76 11.62 -11.95
C MET A 1 -65.50 11.15 -12.69
N SER A 2 -65.54 10.00 -13.40
CA SER A 2 -64.42 9.59 -14.22
C SER A 2 -64.38 10.43 -15.49
N LYS A 3 -63.37 11.22 -15.70
CA LYS A 3 -63.16 11.97 -16.97
C LYS A 3 -62.91 10.94 -18.10
N LYS A 4 -63.87 10.75 -18.97
CA LYS A 4 -63.69 9.92 -20.17
C LYS A 4 -62.75 10.64 -21.12
N VAL A 5 -61.57 10.06 -21.40
CA VAL A 5 -60.63 10.54 -22.40
C VAL A 5 -61.19 10.16 -23.78
N SER A 6 -61.24 11.07 -24.76
CA SER A 6 -61.72 10.75 -26.09
C SER A 6 -60.74 9.78 -26.79
N LEU A 7 -61.27 8.88 -27.61
CA LEU A 7 -60.48 7.87 -28.30
C LEU A 7 -59.36 8.51 -29.16
N GLY A 8 -59.65 9.67 -29.77
CA GLY A 8 -58.63 10.41 -30.54
C GLY A 8 -57.46 10.91 -29.71
N VAL A 9 -57.73 11.47 -28.50
CA VAL A 9 -56.69 11.93 -27.59
C VAL A 9 -55.83 10.73 -27.09
N ALA A 10 -56.47 9.61 -26.75
CA ALA A 10 -55.75 8.42 -26.32
C ALA A 10 -54.85 7.89 -27.46
N ALA A 11 -55.33 7.81 -28.68
CA ALA A 11 -54.54 7.37 -29.85
C ALA A 11 -53.35 8.32 -30.12
N THR A 12 -53.57 9.63 -30.05
CA THR A 12 -52.46 10.62 -30.25
C THR A 12 -51.37 10.50 -29.15
N VAL A 13 -51.76 10.38 -27.90
CA VAL A 13 -50.81 10.20 -26.78
C VAL A 13 -50.02 8.91 -26.94
N THR A 14 -50.68 7.81 -27.33
CA THR A 14 -50.00 6.53 -27.57
C THR A 14 -49.00 6.62 -28.72
N LEU A 15 -49.34 7.29 -29.83
CA LEU A 15 -48.43 7.49 -30.95
C LEU A 15 -47.21 8.35 -30.58
N ILE A 16 -47.44 9.42 -29.83
CA ILE A 16 -46.32 10.26 -29.31
C ILE A 16 -45.42 9.44 -28.35
N ALA A 17 -46.03 8.69 -27.43
CA ALA A 17 -45.26 7.83 -26.53
C ALA A 17 -44.43 6.79 -27.27
N MET A 18 -45.03 6.12 -28.30
CA MET A 18 -44.30 5.17 -29.15
C MET A 18 -43.14 5.84 -29.92
N ALA A 19 -43.36 7.03 -30.49
CA ALA A 19 -42.32 7.77 -31.21
C ALA A 19 -41.15 8.19 -30.28
N VAL A 20 -41.46 8.68 -29.07
CA VAL A 20 -40.46 9.03 -28.07
C VAL A 20 -39.68 7.81 -27.59
N THR A 21 -40.38 6.70 -27.30
CA THR A 21 -39.74 5.45 -26.87
C THR A 21 -38.81 4.91 -27.98
N PHE A 22 -39.31 4.90 -29.22
CA PHE A 22 -38.50 4.44 -30.38
C PHE A 22 -37.27 5.33 -30.57
N SER A 23 -37.42 6.65 -30.53
CA SER A 23 -36.28 7.59 -30.66
C SER A 23 -35.27 7.42 -29.54
N MET A 24 -35.68 7.27 -28.28
CA MET A 24 -34.79 7.00 -27.17
C MET A 24 -34.07 5.66 -27.32
N THR A 25 -34.82 4.59 -27.64
CA THR A 25 -34.23 3.26 -27.81
C THR A 25 -33.24 3.25 -28.98
N MET A 26 -33.57 3.90 -30.09
CA MET A 26 -32.68 4.01 -31.26
C MET A 26 -31.40 4.79 -30.91
N THR A 27 -31.50 5.92 -30.17
CA THR A 27 -30.33 6.72 -29.76
C THR A 27 -29.43 5.91 -28.84
N VAL A 28 -29.99 5.25 -27.82
CA VAL A 28 -29.24 4.39 -26.91
C VAL A 28 -28.56 3.24 -27.65
N SER A 29 -29.29 2.55 -28.52
CA SER A 29 -28.76 1.43 -29.33
C SER A 29 -27.65 1.89 -30.28
N MET A 30 -27.80 3.04 -30.94
CA MET A 30 -26.73 3.61 -31.78
C MET A 30 -25.49 4.00 -30.98
N ASN A 31 -25.66 4.60 -29.81
CA ASN A 31 -24.54 4.94 -28.96
C ASN A 31 -23.79 3.68 -28.45
N MET A 32 -24.53 2.66 -28.03
CA MET A 32 -23.94 1.37 -27.65
C MET A 32 -23.21 0.71 -28.83
N PHE A 33 -23.82 0.68 -30.02
CA PHE A 33 -23.19 0.14 -31.21
C PHE A 33 -21.92 0.90 -31.62
N ASN A 34 -21.97 2.24 -31.65
CA ASN A 34 -20.84 3.08 -31.99
C ASN A 34 -19.70 2.91 -30.99
N ASN A 35 -20.00 2.82 -29.70
CA ASN A 35 -18.99 2.58 -28.63
C ASN A 35 -18.34 1.20 -28.80
N THR A 36 -19.16 0.16 -29.13
CA THR A 36 -18.64 -1.19 -29.37
C THR A 36 -17.74 -1.23 -30.61
N VAL A 37 -18.16 -0.64 -31.73
CA VAL A 37 -17.36 -0.58 -32.96
C VAL A 37 -16.08 0.22 -32.78
N SER A 38 -16.14 1.35 -32.07
CA SER A 38 -14.93 2.14 -31.73
C SER A 38 -13.95 1.34 -30.85
N SER A 39 -14.46 0.62 -29.86
CA SER A 39 -13.65 -0.26 -29.02
C SER A 39 -12.97 -1.37 -29.84
N VAL A 40 -13.69 -2.02 -30.74
CA VAL A 40 -13.13 -3.07 -31.61
C VAL A 40 -12.03 -2.50 -32.51
N LYS A 41 -12.27 -1.36 -33.18
CA LYS A 41 -11.24 -0.70 -34.02
C LYS A 41 -9.99 -0.31 -33.27
N ASN A 42 -10.14 0.18 -32.02
CA ASN A 42 -9.00 0.56 -31.20
C ASN A 42 -8.18 -0.67 -30.77
N LYS A 43 -8.86 -1.76 -30.38
CA LYS A 43 -8.21 -3.05 -30.10
C LYS A 43 -7.48 -3.61 -31.32
N GLU A 44 -8.15 -3.65 -32.46
CA GLU A 44 -7.57 -4.10 -33.73
C GLU A 44 -6.29 -3.30 -34.08
N ARG A 45 -6.36 -1.98 -33.99
CA ARG A 45 -5.18 -1.12 -34.25
C ARG A 45 -4.01 -1.44 -33.32
N MET A 46 -4.27 -1.64 -32.04
CA MET A 46 -3.25 -2.01 -31.05
C MET A 46 -2.62 -3.35 -31.37
N TYR A 47 -3.43 -4.39 -31.60
CA TYR A 47 -2.94 -5.72 -31.93
C TYR A 47 -2.19 -5.76 -33.26
N ASN A 48 -2.68 -5.08 -34.29
CA ASN A 48 -2.00 -4.99 -35.59
C ASN A 48 -0.63 -4.32 -35.45
N LYS A 49 -0.53 -3.22 -34.69
CA LYS A 49 0.74 -2.55 -34.46
C LYS A 49 1.72 -3.46 -33.70
N LEU A 50 1.26 -4.15 -32.66
CA LEU A 50 2.09 -5.08 -31.90
C LEU A 50 2.58 -6.24 -32.77
N SER A 51 1.68 -6.84 -33.56
CA SER A 51 2.00 -7.91 -34.51
C SER A 51 3.01 -7.48 -35.59
N GLU A 52 2.92 -6.23 -36.05
CA GLU A 52 3.88 -5.69 -37.03
C GLU A 52 5.29 -5.54 -36.40
N VAL A 53 5.36 -5.04 -35.16
CA VAL A 53 6.62 -4.94 -34.41
C VAL A 53 7.21 -6.32 -34.14
N ASP A 54 6.41 -7.25 -33.63
CA ASP A 54 6.82 -8.61 -33.31
C ASP A 54 7.40 -9.32 -34.54
N ARG A 55 6.68 -9.26 -35.68
CA ARG A 55 7.14 -9.86 -36.94
C ARG A 55 8.46 -9.29 -37.42
N TYR A 56 8.67 -7.96 -37.30
CA TYR A 56 9.92 -7.33 -37.71
C TYR A 56 11.07 -7.73 -36.78
N VAL A 57 10.85 -7.70 -35.47
CA VAL A 57 11.83 -8.05 -34.47
C VAL A 57 12.25 -9.52 -34.60
N ARG A 58 11.31 -10.44 -34.63
CA ARG A 58 11.62 -11.89 -34.77
C ARG A 58 12.33 -12.25 -36.08
N ALA A 59 12.16 -11.44 -37.14
CA ALA A 59 12.81 -11.69 -38.41
C ALA A 59 14.25 -11.13 -38.48
N ASN A 60 14.60 -10.14 -37.65
CA ASN A 60 15.85 -9.39 -37.84
C ASN A 60 16.73 -9.28 -36.56
N GLU A 61 16.17 -9.58 -35.35
CA GLU A 61 16.94 -9.49 -34.11
C GLU A 61 18.06 -10.53 -34.09
N TYR A 62 19.23 -10.10 -33.71
CA TYR A 62 20.44 -10.95 -33.66
C TYR A 62 20.47 -11.83 -32.39
N PHE A 63 19.94 -11.32 -31.27
CA PHE A 63 19.95 -12.04 -30.01
C PHE A 63 18.68 -12.87 -29.81
N ASP A 64 18.80 -13.92 -28.99
CA ASP A 64 17.66 -14.76 -28.62
C ASP A 64 16.61 -13.94 -27.86
N ILE A 65 15.35 -14.11 -28.23
CA ILE A 65 14.21 -13.45 -27.60
C ILE A 65 13.66 -14.37 -26.50
N ASN A 66 13.65 -13.88 -25.28
CA ASN A 66 12.95 -14.54 -24.18
C ASN A 66 11.46 -14.13 -24.22
N ASP A 67 10.59 -15.05 -24.62
CA ASP A 67 9.16 -14.79 -24.79
C ASP A 67 8.45 -14.46 -23.46
N ASP A 68 8.83 -15.05 -22.35
CA ASP A 68 8.23 -14.76 -21.03
C ASP A 68 8.55 -13.32 -20.61
N THR A 69 9.82 -12.93 -20.72
CA THR A 69 10.23 -11.54 -20.42
C THR A 69 9.56 -10.55 -21.36
N LEU A 70 9.44 -10.89 -22.65
CA LEU A 70 8.78 -10.04 -23.64
C LEU A 70 7.29 -9.82 -23.28
N ASN A 71 6.58 -10.91 -22.97
CA ASN A 71 5.16 -10.86 -22.60
C ASN A 71 4.91 -10.05 -21.31
N ASP A 72 5.71 -10.27 -20.27
CA ASP A 72 5.67 -9.50 -19.02
C ASP A 72 5.93 -8.00 -19.27
N THR A 73 6.89 -7.70 -20.14
CA THR A 73 7.23 -6.30 -20.49
C THR A 73 6.12 -5.63 -21.29
N ILE A 74 5.49 -6.34 -22.23
CA ILE A 74 4.33 -5.84 -22.97
C ILE A 74 3.16 -5.53 -22.04
N ALA A 75 2.83 -6.43 -21.12
CA ALA A 75 1.77 -6.24 -20.13
C ALA A 75 2.08 -5.06 -19.21
N SER A 76 3.32 -4.95 -18.72
CA SER A 76 3.79 -3.80 -17.93
C SER A 76 3.71 -2.50 -18.71
N GLY A 77 4.11 -2.49 -19.98
CA GLY A 77 4.02 -1.34 -20.88
C GLY A 77 2.57 -0.90 -21.12
N TYR A 78 1.63 -1.85 -21.22
CA TYR A 78 0.21 -1.54 -21.30
C TYR A 78 -0.28 -0.78 -20.06
N MET A 79 0.10 -1.25 -18.87
CA MET A 79 -0.28 -0.59 -17.61
C MET A 79 0.32 0.81 -17.48
N LEU A 80 1.56 1.01 -17.92
CA LEU A 80 2.17 2.35 -17.98
C LEU A 80 1.43 3.27 -18.95
N GLY A 81 0.91 2.73 -20.05
CA GLY A 81 0.21 3.47 -21.10
C GLY A 81 -1.17 4.00 -20.72
N ILE A 82 -1.81 3.46 -19.67
CA ILE A 82 -3.14 3.92 -19.23
C ILE A 82 -3.09 5.17 -18.34
N SER A 83 -1.90 5.69 -18.03
CA SER A 83 -1.66 6.90 -17.22
C SER A 83 -2.23 6.85 -15.80
N ASP A 84 -2.51 5.66 -15.27
CA ASP A 84 -2.83 5.44 -13.87
C ASP A 84 -1.55 5.14 -13.11
N ARG A 85 -1.09 6.10 -12.28
CA ARG A 85 0.16 5.96 -11.52
C ARG A 85 0.17 4.80 -10.53
N TYR A 86 -0.99 4.27 -10.17
CA TYR A 86 -1.15 3.17 -9.23
C TYR A 86 -1.43 1.83 -9.90
N ALA A 87 -1.81 1.83 -11.17
CA ALA A 87 -2.00 0.60 -11.93
C ALA A 87 -0.70 -0.19 -12.06
N ARG A 88 -0.77 -1.49 -11.88
CA ARG A 88 0.39 -2.38 -11.91
C ARG A 88 0.04 -3.70 -12.61
N TYR A 89 0.99 -4.18 -13.37
CA TYR A 89 1.10 -5.58 -13.75
C TYR A 89 2.11 -6.25 -12.81
N TYR A 90 1.82 -7.44 -12.38
CA TYR A 90 2.70 -8.30 -11.61
C TYR A 90 2.94 -9.57 -12.40
N SER A 91 4.20 -9.93 -12.71
CA SER A 91 4.52 -11.26 -13.21
C SER A 91 4.08 -12.33 -12.19
N ALA A 92 3.96 -13.59 -12.62
CA ALA A 92 3.51 -14.67 -11.72
C ALA A 92 4.36 -14.75 -10.45
N LYS A 93 5.69 -14.57 -10.56
CA LYS A 93 6.61 -14.52 -9.43
C LYS A 93 6.31 -13.32 -8.51
N ALA A 94 6.26 -12.11 -9.07
CA ALA A 94 6.02 -10.88 -8.30
C ALA A 94 4.64 -10.88 -7.63
N TYR A 95 3.64 -11.51 -8.25
CA TYR A 95 2.32 -11.66 -7.66
C TYR A 95 2.34 -12.63 -6.47
N SER A 96 3.01 -13.76 -6.59
CA SER A 96 3.19 -14.71 -5.49
C SER A 96 3.89 -14.07 -4.29
N GLU A 97 4.97 -13.31 -4.52
CA GLU A 97 5.68 -12.54 -3.49
C GLU A 97 4.74 -11.52 -2.81
N ARG A 98 3.95 -10.78 -3.60
CA ARG A 98 2.97 -9.82 -3.08
C ARG A 98 1.90 -10.48 -2.20
N VAL A 99 1.37 -11.64 -2.61
CA VAL A 99 0.41 -12.41 -1.81
C VAL A 99 1.04 -12.86 -0.49
N GLY A 100 2.28 -13.30 -0.53
CA GLY A 100 3.06 -13.63 0.66
C GLY A 100 3.16 -12.44 1.63
N LEU A 101 3.59 -11.29 1.13
CA LEU A 101 3.68 -10.03 1.92
C LEU A 101 2.34 -9.64 2.53
N ALA A 102 1.26 -9.67 1.76
CA ALA A 102 -0.09 -9.34 2.24
C ALA A 102 -0.57 -10.28 3.36
N ASN A 103 -0.05 -11.50 3.40
CA ASN A 103 -0.29 -12.49 4.45
C ASN A 103 0.77 -12.48 5.57
N GLY A 104 1.71 -11.53 5.54
CA GLY A 104 2.80 -11.46 6.53
C GLY A 104 3.75 -12.65 6.46
N ARG A 105 3.93 -13.24 5.29
CA ARG A 105 4.83 -14.38 5.05
C ARG A 105 5.71 -14.11 3.84
N LEU A 106 6.97 -14.42 3.98
CA LEU A 106 7.94 -14.32 2.90
C LEU A 106 8.81 -15.57 2.84
N MET A 107 9.37 -15.79 1.65
CA MET A 107 10.35 -16.83 1.39
C MET A 107 11.69 -16.17 1.05
N GLY A 108 12.67 -16.28 1.94
CA GLY A 108 13.95 -15.59 1.76
C GLY A 108 14.90 -15.80 2.92
N ILE A 109 15.80 -14.86 3.13
CA ILE A 109 16.78 -14.94 4.23
C ILE A 109 16.31 -14.34 5.55
N GLY A 110 15.24 -13.51 5.56
CA GLY A 110 14.65 -12.98 6.79
C GLY A 110 15.22 -11.63 7.24
N VAL A 111 15.47 -10.71 6.31
CA VAL A 111 15.87 -9.33 6.61
C VAL A 111 14.96 -8.32 5.89
N SER A 112 14.87 -7.12 6.44
CA SER A 112 14.39 -5.93 5.74
C SER A 112 15.56 -4.99 5.49
N VAL A 113 15.66 -4.46 4.27
CA VAL A 113 16.75 -3.60 3.86
C VAL A 113 16.26 -2.30 3.24
N VAL A 114 17.09 -1.26 3.36
CA VAL A 114 16.92 0.00 2.63
C VAL A 114 18.19 0.29 1.84
N LYS A 115 18.06 1.10 0.79
CA LYS A 115 19.24 1.62 0.09
C LYS A 115 19.81 2.77 0.92
N ASP A 116 20.98 2.55 1.51
CA ASP A 116 21.65 3.56 2.33
C ASP A 116 22.05 4.77 1.47
N PRO A 117 21.64 5.99 1.84
CA PRO A 117 21.88 7.18 1.01
C PRO A 117 23.35 7.51 0.84
N SER A 118 24.18 7.18 1.82
CA SER A 118 25.60 7.56 1.85
C SER A 118 26.48 6.55 1.16
N SER A 119 26.26 5.25 1.40
CA SER A 119 27.08 4.17 0.86
C SER A 119 26.51 3.56 -0.43
N GLY A 120 25.19 3.68 -0.65
CA GLY A 120 24.44 3.03 -1.72
C GLY A 120 24.26 1.53 -1.53
N TYR A 121 24.79 0.92 -0.46
CA TYR A 121 24.59 -0.49 -0.14
C TYR A 121 23.23 -0.78 0.48
N ALA A 122 22.84 -2.05 0.51
CA ALA A 122 21.66 -2.51 1.23
C ALA A 122 21.93 -2.52 2.73
N ARG A 123 21.41 -1.53 3.45
CA ARG A 123 21.51 -1.45 4.90
C ARG A 123 20.41 -2.30 5.53
N ILE A 124 20.76 -3.18 6.46
CA ILE A 124 19.81 -3.98 7.22
C ILE A 124 19.18 -3.10 8.29
N ILE A 125 17.85 -2.92 8.19
CA ILE A 125 17.04 -2.16 9.16
C ILE A 125 16.23 -3.07 10.08
N ARG A 126 16.11 -4.36 9.71
CA ARG A 126 15.48 -5.40 10.55
C ARG A 126 16.05 -6.77 10.19
N VAL A 127 16.19 -7.60 11.21
CA VAL A 127 16.38 -9.04 11.10
C VAL A 127 15.19 -9.70 11.79
N TYR A 128 14.47 -10.54 11.07
CA TYR A 128 13.28 -11.23 11.61
C TYR A 128 13.71 -12.45 12.44
N ASP A 129 12.98 -12.71 13.53
CA ASP A 129 13.28 -13.80 14.44
C ASP A 129 13.13 -15.17 13.78
N ASN A 130 13.96 -16.13 14.21
CA ASN A 130 13.95 -17.50 13.74
C ASN A 130 14.11 -17.65 12.22
N THR A 131 14.98 -16.84 11.61
CA THR A 131 15.23 -16.82 10.18
C THR A 131 16.65 -17.28 9.83
N PRO A 132 16.91 -17.63 8.55
CA PRO A 132 18.28 -17.90 8.11
C PRO A 132 19.27 -16.79 8.43
N ALA A 133 18.84 -15.52 8.37
CA ALA A 133 19.67 -14.36 8.70
C ALA A 133 20.11 -14.34 10.18
N THR A 134 19.21 -14.68 11.11
CA THR A 134 19.56 -14.81 12.53
C THR A 134 20.54 -15.95 12.79
N ASN A 135 20.40 -17.05 12.05
CA ASN A 135 21.25 -18.22 12.22
C ASN A 135 22.71 -17.98 11.82
N VAL A 136 22.95 -17.07 10.85
CA VAL A 136 24.29 -16.68 10.41
C VAL A 136 24.80 -15.41 11.08
N GLY A 137 24.01 -14.81 11.98
CA GLY A 137 24.42 -13.63 12.77
C GLY A 137 24.39 -12.32 11.99
N LEU A 138 23.46 -12.14 11.04
CA LEU A 138 23.24 -10.81 10.47
C LEU A 138 22.62 -9.87 11.51
N GLU A 139 23.05 -8.62 11.51
CA GLU A 139 22.66 -7.63 12.51
C GLU A 139 22.07 -6.37 11.89
N VAL A 140 21.16 -5.73 12.61
CA VAL A 140 20.62 -4.41 12.24
C VAL A 140 21.79 -3.40 12.23
N GLY A 141 21.79 -2.51 11.22
CA GLY A 141 22.88 -1.54 11.00
C GLY A 141 24.04 -2.09 10.16
N GLY A 142 24.10 -3.39 9.91
CA GLY A 142 25.03 -3.99 8.96
C GLY A 142 24.61 -3.73 7.50
N PHE A 143 25.52 -4.04 6.56
CA PHE A 143 25.30 -3.79 5.14
C PHE A 143 25.49 -5.06 4.31
N ILE A 144 24.56 -5.40 3.46
CA ILE A 144 24.74 -6.38 2.41
C ILE A 144 25.34 -5.63 1.21
N THR A 145 26.59 -5.94 0.88
CA THR A 145 27.34 -5.23 -0.16
C THR A 145 27.21 -5.88 -1.53
N ALA A 146 26.95 -7.20 -1.58
CA ALA A 146 26.65 -7.92 -2.79
C ALA A 146 25.68 -9.08 -2.52
N ILE A 147 24.88 -9.42 -3.53
CA ILE A 147 23.97 -10.57 -3.58
C ILE A 147 24.35 -11.37 -4.84
N GLY A 148 24.82 -12.59 -4.66
CA GLY A 148 25.54 -13.31 -5.73
C GLY A 148 26.73 -12.48 -6.21
N ASP A 149 26.85 -12.34 -7.53
CA ASP A 149 27.91 -11.55 -8.17
C ASP A 149 27.54 -10.05 -8.34
N THR A 150 26.32 -9.66 -7.93
CA THR A 150 25.82 -8.31 -8.15
C THR A 150 26.00 -7.44 -6.91
N SER A 151 26.70 -6.31 -7.06
CA SER A 151 26.80 -5.31 -5.99
C SER A 151 25.45 -4.65 -5.74
N THR A 152 25.05 -4.52 -4.48
CA THR A 152 23.79 -3.85 -4.10
C THR A 152 23.77 -2.37 -4.45
N ARG A 153 24.94 -1.72 -4.60
CA ARG A 153 25.03 -0.34 -5.11
C ARG A 153 24.44 -0.16 -6.51
N SER A 154 24.58 -1.19 -7.37
CA SER A 154 24.10 -1.13 -8.76
C SER A 154 22.57 -1.37 -8.88
N MET A 155 21.93 -1.82 -7.81
CA MET A 155 20.48 -2.01 -7.78
C MET A 155 19.77 -0.66 -7.70
N SER A 156 18.59 -0.55 -8.34
CA SER A 156 17.85 0.72 -8.46
C SER A 156 17.40 1.27 -7.10
N ASP A 157 16.85 0.41 -6.25
CA ASP A 157 16.18 0.80 -5.02
C ASP A 157 16.12 -0.37 -4.02
N ALA A 158 15.50 -0.12 -2.86
CA ALA A 158 15.31 -1.12 -1.81
C ALA A 158 14.41 -2.29 -2.25
N ALA A 159 13.47 -2.06 -3.16
CA ALA A 159 12.59 -3.13 -3.65
C ALA A 159 13.36 -4.14 -4.49
N ALA A 160 14.25 -3.68 -5.38
CA ALA A 160 15.15 -4.54 -6.15
C ALA A 160 16.10 -5.34 -5.23
N MET A 161 16.63 -4.71 -4.16
CA MET A 161 17.48 -5.38 -3.18
C MET A 161 16.69 -6.45 -2.42
N THR A 162 15.48 -6.14 -1.98
CA THR A 162 14.60 -7.08 -1.28
C THR A 162 14.25 -8.27 -2.17
N SER A 163 13.85 -8.02 -3.42
CA SER A 163 13.52 -9.10 -4.37
C SER A 163 14.70 -10.03 -4.64
N ALA A 164 15.93 -9.51 -4.65
CA ALA A 164 17.14 -10.32 -4.82
C ALA A 164 17.50 -11.18 -3.59
N LEU A 165 16.95 -10.85 -2.40
CA LEU A 165 17.11 -11.61 -1.16
C LEU A 165 15.97 -12.62 -0.91
N LEU A 166 14.94 -12.61 -1.77
CA LEU A 166 13.87 -13.61 -1.80
C LEU A 166 14.23 -14.73 -2.77
N GLY A 167 13.74 -15.93 -2.51
CA GLY A 167 14.00 -17.09 -3.35
C GLY A 167 13.08 -18.26 -3.05
N GLU A 168 13.20 -19.36 -3.78
CA GLU A 168 12.43 -20.58 -3.53
C GLU A 168 12.93 -21.30 -2.27
N GLU A 169 12.05 -22.00 -1.57
CA GLU A 169 12.40 -22.75 -0.37
C GLU A 169 13.53 -23.76 -0.66
N GLY A 170 14.56 -23.71 0.16
CA GLY A 170 15.73 -24.57 0.01
C GLY A 170 16.74 -24.13 -1.05
N SER A 171 16.44 -23.12 -1.85
CA SER A 171 17.46 -22.52 -2.73
C SER A 171 18.46 -21.69 -1.92
N THR A 172 19.63 -21.43 -2.47
CA THR A 172 20.71 -20.72 -1.77
C THR A 172 20.98 -19.35 -2.39
N VAL A 173 21.39 -18.41 -1.57
CA VAL A 173 21.92 -17.10 -1.98
C VAL A 173 23.26 -16.84 -1.30
N ASN A 174 24.26 -16.42 -2.08
CA ASN A 174 25.53 -15.95 -1.56
C ASN A 174 25.45 -14.44 -1.30
N ILE A 175 25.83 -13.99 -0.11
CA ILE A 175 25.90 -12.56 0.21
C ILE A 175 27.29 -12.18 0.71
N LYS A 176 27.71 -10.94 0.38
CA LYS A 176 28.82 -10.27 1.06
C LYS A 176 28.23 -9.28 2.05
N TYR A 177 28.71 -9.31 3.26
CA TYR A 177 28.18 -8.58 4.39
C TYR A 177 29.26 -7.78 5.10
N LEU A 178 28.95 -6.54 5.47
CA LEU A 178 29.74 -5.74 6.38
C LEU A 178 28.96 -5.64 7.71
N THR A 179 29.59 -6.07 8.80
CA THR A 179 29.01 -5.90 10.13
C THR A 179 28.82 -4.42 10.47
N PRO A 180 28.06 -4.05 11.52
CA PRO A 180 28.02 -2.67 12.02
C PRO A 180 29.41 -2.11 12.36
N LEU A 181 30.37 -2.98 12.75
CA LEU A 181 31.77 -2.62 13.02
C LEU A 181 32.64 -2.58 11.75
N ARG A 182 32.04 -2.74 10.54
CA ARG A 182 32.71 -2.71 9.24
C ARG A 182 33.66 -3.89 8.97
N GLU A 183 33.43 -5.02 9.60
CA GLU A 183 34.15 -6.27 9.31
C GLU A 183 33.47 -6.99 8.12
N GLU A 184 34.30 -7.44 7.15
CA GLU A 184 33.80 -8.14 5.98
C GLU A 184 33.56 -9.62 6.28
N GLN A 185 32.39 -10.12 5.87
CA GLN A 185 32.00 -11.52 5.98
C GLN A 185 31.29 -11.96 4.69
N SER A 186 31.25 -13.26 4.45
CA SER A 186 30.51 -13.84 3.33
C SER A 186 29.74 -15.05 3.81
N PHE A 187 28.50 -15.18 3.36
CA PHE A 187 27.62 -16.26 3.77
C PHE A 187 26.94 -16.87 2.55
N GLU A 188 26.79 -18.20 2.57
CA GLU A 188 25.84 -18.92 1.74
C GLU A 188 24.61 -19.20 2.61
N ILE A 189 23.46 -18.65 2.26
CA ILE A 189 22.24 -18.68 3.07
C ILE A 189 21.15 -19.44 2.32
N ILE A 190 20.51 -20.38 2.98
CA ILE A 190 19.39 -21.15 2.42
C ILE A 190 18.08 -20.36 2.68
N HIS A 191 17.30 -20.14 1.64
CA HIS A 191 16.00 -19.51 1.76
C HIS A 191 15.02 -20.37 2.54
N ALA A 192 14.29 -19.76 3.44
CA ALA A 192 13.24 -20.40 4.23
C ALA A 192 12.00 -19.51 4.35
N ASN A 193 10.88 -20.11 4.70
CA ASN A 193 9.68 -19.38 5.07
C ASN A 193 9.89 -18.64 6.40
N TYR A 194 9.47 -17.37 6.45
CA TYR A 194 9.45 -16.62 7.68
C TYR A 194 8.23 -15.69 7.74
N THR A 195 7.88 -15.25 8.93
CA THR A 195 6.78 -14.31 9.14
C THR A 195 7.30 -12.89 9.26
N THR A 196 6.53 -11.96 8.70
CA THR A 196 6.77 -10.52 8.82
C THR A 196 5.63 -9.94 9.68
N PRO A 197 5.82 -9.80 11.00
CA PRO A 197 4.78 -9.21 11.83
C PRO A 197 4.52 -7.77 11.38
N SER A 198 3.26 -7.38 11.41
CA SER A 198 2.85 -6.02 11.05
C SER A 198 3.18 -4.99 12.14
N ILE A 199 3.38 -5.48 13.36
CA ILE A 199 3.75 -4.68 14.52
C ILE A 199 5.18 -5.03 14.92
N SER A 200 6.07 -4.05 14.93
CA SER A 200 7.50 -4.31 15.21
C SER A 200 7.95 -3.92 16.61
N THR A 201 7.33 -2.91 17.18
CA THR A 201 7.72 -2.40 18.48
C THR A 201 6.48 -2.08 19.30
N VAL A 202 6.43 -2.64 20.50
CA VAL A 202 5.40 -2.37 21.51
C VAL A 202 6.13 -2.03 22.80
N ARG A 203 6.01 -0.80 23.27
CA ARG A 203 6.75 -0.34 24.44
C ARG A 203 5.94 0.65 25.28
N LEU A 204 5.81 0.38 26.58
CA LEU A 204 5.37 1.38 27.54
C LEU A 204 6.60 2.21 27.96
N MET A 205 6.53 3.53 27.80
CA MET A 205 7.57 4.46 28.21
C MET A 205 7.40 4.86 29.69
N ASP A 206 8.47 5.34 30.32
CA ASP A 206 8.48 5.72 31.74
C ASP A 206 7.47 6.84 32.08
N ASN A 207 7.09 7.65 31.09
CA ASN A 207 6.09 8.72 31.22
C ASN A 207 4.63 8.24 31.02
N GLY A 208 4.41 6.92 30.93
CA GLY A 208 3.08 6.33 30.73
C GLY A 208 2.56 6.38 29.29
N VAL A 209 3.38 6.80 28.32
CA VAL A 209 3.01 6.76 26.90
C VAL A 209 3.26 5.36 26.35
N GLY A 210 2.22 4.74 25.80
CA GLY A 210 2.32 3.49 25.04
C GLY A 210 2.75 3.78 23.59
N TYR A 211 3.89 3.25 23.17
CA TYR A 211 4.38 3.36 21.80
C TYR A 211 4.15 2.06 21.03
N LEU A 212 3.60 2.17 19.83
CA LEU A 212 3.29 1.06 18.94
C LEU A 212 3.71 1.42 17.50
N ARG A 213 4.71 0.69 16.94
CA ARG A 213 5.08 0.85 15.53
C ARG A 213 4.34 -0.15 14.66
N VAL A 214 3.55 0.38 13.71
CA VAL A 214 2.79 -0.38 12.71
C VAL A 214 3.53 -0.27 11.37
N ASP A 215 4.36 -1.26 11.04
CA ASP A 215 5.18 -1.22 9.81
C ASP A 215 4.37 -1.46 8.55
N SER A 216 3.31 -2.24 8.64
CA SER A 216 2.44 -2.59 7.51
C SER A 216 1.05 -2.96 7.98
N PHE A 217 0.10 -3.00 7.03
CA PHE A 217 -1.20 -3.63 7.24
C PHE A 217 -1.22 -4.94 6.45
N THR A 218 -1.31 -6.08 7.16
CA THR A 218 -1.41 -7.44 6.63
C THR A 218 -2.70 -8.09 7.10
N SER A 219 -3.00 -9.30 6.63
CA SER A 219 -4.17 -10.05 7.11
C SER A 219 -4.12 -10.36 8.61
N GLY A 220 -2.93 -10.38 9.24
CA GLY A 220 -2.72 -10.60 10.67
C GLY A 220 -2.86 -9.35 11.54
N THR A 221 -2.79 -8.16 10.95
CA THR A 221 -2.67 -6.88 11.70
C THR A 221 -3.79 -6.67 12.71
N ALA A 222 -5.02 -7.03 12.38
CA ALA A 222 -6.15 -6.81 13.29
C ALA A 222 -5.96 -7.48 14.66
N VAL A 223 -5.41 -8.70 14.66
CA VAL A 223 -5.13 -9.47 15.88
C VAL A 223 -3.89 -8.93 16.58
N GLU A 224 -2.80 -8.71 15.85
CA GLU A 224 -1.55 -8.18 16.38
C GLU A 224 -1.75 -6.80 17.02
N PHE A 225 -2.47 -5.91 16.33
CA PHE A 225 -2.78 -4.56 16.79
C PHE A 225 -3.59 -4.57 18.09
N ARG A 226 -4.68 -5.33 18.13
CA ARG A 226 -5.50 -5.45 19.33
C ARG A 226 -4.71 -5.99 20.51
N ASN A 227 -3.89 -7.02 20.32
CA ASN A 227 -3.06 -7.59 21.36
C ASN A 227 -2.03 -6.60 21.88
N ALA A 228 -1.40 -5.84 20.99
CA ALA A 228 -0.42 -4.82 21.34
C ALA A 228 -1.03 -3.66 22.15
N VAL A 229 -2.17 -3.14 21.70
CA VAL A 229 -2.90 -2.08 22.44
C VAL A 229 -3.36 -2.57 23.80
N ASN A 230 -3.95 -3.77 23.88
CA ASN A 230 -4.36 -4.37 25.15
C ASN A 230 -3.18 -4.57 26.10
N SER A 231 -2.03 -5.01 25.58
CA SER A 231 -0.81 -5.16 26.37
C SER A 231 -0.37 -3.82 26.97
N LEU A 232 -0.34 -2.74 26.18
CA LEU A 232 0.04 -1.40 26.66
C LEU A 232 -0.96 -0.87 27.69
N THR A 233 -2.25 -1.01 27.44
CA THR A 233 -3.31 -0.57 28.36
C THR A 233 -3.25 -1.33 29.69
N ASN A 234 -3.05 -2.65 29.64
CA ASN A 234 -2.91 -3.48 30.85
C ASN A 234 -1.65 -3.14 31.66
N GLN A 235 -0.61 -2.64 31.00
CA GLN A 235 0.61 -2.13 31.66
C GLN A 235 0.43 -0.72 32.24
N GLY A 236 -0.70 -0.06 32.00
CA GLY A 236 -1.00 1.27 32.53
C GLY A 236 -0.69 2.43 31.58
N ALA A 237 -0.69 2.19 30.28
CA ALA A 237 -0.60 3.29 29.32
C ALA A 237 -1.72 4.30 29.51
N THR A 238 -1.38 5.59 29.56
CA THR A 238 -2.30 6.72 29.72
C THR A 238 -2.56 7.45 28.41
N SER A 239 -1.79 7.16 27.38
CA SER A 239 -1.91 7.67 26.02
C SER A 239 -1.17 6.76 25.04
N LEU A 240 -1.44 6.88 23.74
CA LEU A 240 -0.86 6.01 22.72
C LEU A 240 -0.22 6.80 21.58
N ILE A 241 0.93 6.35 21.10
CA ILE A 241 1.55 6.78 19.84
C ILE A 241 1.52 5.61 18.86
N PHE A 242 0.85 5.80 17.74
CA PHE A 242 0.87 4.90 16.59
C PHE A 242 1.88 5.43 15.56
N ASP A 243 3.01 4.77 15.45
CA ASP A 243 4.02 5.11 14.44
C ASP A 243 3.70 4.40 13.12
N LEU A 244 3.25 5.20 12.15
CA LEU A 244 2.87 4.79 10.80
C LEU A 244 3.91 5.24 9.76
N ARG A 245 5.06 5.72 10.19
CA ARG A 245 6.12 6.12 9.26
C ARG A 245 6.56 4.93 8.43
N ASP A 246 6.71 5.15 7.13
CA ASP A 246 7.07 4.15 6.11
C ASP A 246 6.02 3.04 5.87
N ASN A 247 4.82 3.18 6.43
CA ASN A 247 3.72 2.25 6.21
C ASN A 247 2.95 2.60 4.93
N SER A 248 3.07 1.76 3.91
CA SER A 248 2.40 1.93 2.61
C SER A 248 0.89 1.64 2.60
N GLY A 249 0.34 1.11 3.70
CA GLY A 249 -1.09 0.89 3.88
C GLY A 249 -1.72 -0.10 2.89
N GLU A 250 -1.02 -1.16 2.50
CA GLU A 250 -1.41 -2.01 1.37
C GLU A 250 -2.72 -2.79 1.55
N ASN A 251 -3.01 -3.28 2.76
CA ASN A 251 -4.25 -3.99 3.06
C ASN A 251 -5.26 -3.02 3.69
N LEU A 252 -6.10 -2.44 2.84
CA LEU A 252 -7.12 -1.46 3.25
C LEU A 252 -8.10 -2.05 4.29
N ASN A 253 -8.52 -3.31 4.11
CA ASN A 253 -9.44 -3.94 5.06
C ASN A 253 -8.81 -4.11 6.45
N ALA A 254 -7.54 -4.50 6.52
CA ALA A 254 -6.82 -4.59 7.80
C ALA A 254 -6.69 -3.22 8.48
N ALA A 255 -6.42 -2.15 7.71
CA ALA A 255 -6.40 -0.79 8.23
C ALA A 255 -7.78 -0.36 8.76
N LEU A 256 -8.86 -0.64 8.03
CA LEU A 256 -10.23 -0.36 8.48
C LEU A 256 -10.59 -1.09 9.77
N VAL A 257 -10.18 -2.38 9.92
CA VAL A 257 -10.45 -3.15 11.15
C VAL A 257 -9.65 -2.61 12.34
N ALA A 258 -8.38 -2.21 12.11
CA ALA A 258 -7.59 -1.57 13.17
C ALA A 258 -8.17 -0.19 13.56
N THR A 259 -8.66 0.57 12.58
CA THR A 259 -9.32 1.86 12.81
C THR A 259 -10.59 1.71 13.66
N ASP A 260 -11.46 0.76 13.30
CA ASP A 260 -12.69 0.44 13.99
C ASP A 260 -12.49 0.20 15.50
N TYR A 261 -11.40 -0.45 15.86
CA TYR A 261 -11.01 -0.67 17.25
C TYR A 261 -10.62 0.60 18.02
N CYS A 262 -10.30 1.69 17.31
CA CYS A 262 -9.78 2.92 17.93
C CYS A 262 -10.77 4.07 17.99
N VAL A 263 -11.86 4.03 17.20
CA VAL A 263 -12.74 5.18 17.01
C VAL A 263 -14.15 4.90 17.53
N PRO A 264 -14.91 5.95 17.94
CA PRO A 264 -16.29 5.78 18.36
C PRO A 264 -17.17 5.29 17.23
N SER A 265 -18.39 4.85 17.59
CA SER A 265 -19.42 4.43 16.64
C SER A 265 -19.68 5.47 15.56
N GLY A 266 -19.69 5.05 14.31
CA GLY A 266 -19.96 5.92 13.16
C GLY A 266 -19.31 5.44 11.86
N LEU A 267 -19.48 6.22 10.80
CA LEU A 267 -18.89 5.96 9.49
C LEU A 267 -17.40 6.25 9.54
N ILE A 268 -16.57 5.25 9.18
CA ILE A 268 -15.11 5.42 9.11
C ILE A 268 -14.69 5.98 7.75
N ALA A 269 -15.13 5.34 6.67
CA ALA A 269 -14.73 5.71 5.32
C ALA A 269 -15.72 5.21 4.27
N GLN A 270 -15.66 5.85 3.11
CA GLN A 270 -16.44 5.52 1.92
C GLN A 270 -15.49 5.37 0.72
N SER A 271 -16.03 4.80 -0.35
CA SER A 271 -15.42 4.87 -1.68
C SER A 271 -16.39 5.45 -2.68
N GLN A 272 -15.84 6.11 -3.73
CA GLN A 272 -16.62 6.57 -4.86
C GLN A 272 -16.04 5.95 -6.15
N ASP A 273 -16.91 5.29 -6.92
CA ASP A 273 -16.57 4.68 -8.19
C ASP A 273 -16.50 5.71 -9.34
N LYS A 274 -16.12 5.25 -10.53
CA LYS A 274 -16.08 6.08 -11.75
C LYS A 274 -17.45 6.63 -12.16
N GLY A 275 -18.54 5.99 -11.76
CA GLY A 275 -19.93 6.43 -12.02
C GLY A 275 -20.41 7.48 -11.04
N GLY A 276 -19.63 7.80 -10.00
CA GLY A 276 -20.02 8.71 -8.91
C GLY A 276 -20.82 8.04 -7.80
N ASN A 277 -20.99 6.70 -7.83
CA ASN A 277 -21.70 5.98 -6.77
C ASN A 277 -20.80 5.91 -5.53
N VAL A 278 -21.37 6.29 -4.39
CA VAL A 278 -20.68 6.24 -3.09
C VAL A 278 -21.11 5.00 -2.33
N THR A 279 -20.16 4.29 -1.74
CA THR A 279 -20.37 3.06 -0.96
C THR A 279 -19.63 3.16 0.37
N ASP A 280 -20.30 2.84 1.47
CA ASP A 280 -19.68 2.75 2.78
C ASP A 280 -18.71 1.56 2.83
N LEU A 281 -17.47 1.83 3.23
CA LEU A 281 -16.45 0.79 3.35
C LEU A 281 -16.51 0.13 4.73
N ARG A 282 -16.73 0.91 5.78
CA ARG A 282 -16.84 0.40 7.13
C ARG A 282 -17.57 1.37 8.06
N MET A 283 -18.42 0.81 8.91
CA MET A 283 -18.99 1.46 10.09
C MET A 283 -18.24 0.95 11.33
N SER A 284 -17.94 1.84 12.27
CA SER A 284 -17.43 1.47 13.58
C SER A 284 -18.57 1.15 14.53
N ASP A 285 -18.30 0.27 15.50
CA ASP A 285 -19.21 -0.08 16.60
C ASP A 285 -18.98 0.83 17.83
N GLU A 286 -19.46 0.42 19.01
CA GLU A 286 -19.34 1.20 20.25
C GLU A 286 -18.04 0.94 21.04
N ASN A 287 -17.17 0.03 20.55
CA ASN A 287 -15.91 -0.32 21.20
C ASN A 287 -14.81 0.62 20.71
N GLU A 288 -14.39 1.55 21.54
CA GLU A 288 -13.37 2.54 21.22
C GLU A 288 -12.24 2.57 22.26
N ILE A 289 -11.11 3.10 21.84
CA ILE A 289 -10.01 3.46 22.74
C ILE A 289 -10.22 4.92 23.16
N THR A 290 -10.47 5.15 24.45
CA THR A 290 -10.71 6.50 25.00
C THR A 290 -9.43 7.24 25.41
N LEU A 291 -8.25 6.60 25.27
CA LEU A 291 -6.98 7.22 25.58
C LEU A 291 -6.59 8.28 24.52
N PRO A 292 -5.95 9.39 24.91
CA PRO A 292 -5.36 10.32 23.94
C PRO A 292 -4.40 9.60 22.97
N MET A 293 -4.51 9.91 21.68
CA MET A 293 -3.75 9.24 20.62
C MET A 293 -2.98 10.24 19.77
N VAL A 294 -1.81 9.83 19.32
CA VAL A 294 -1.01 10.52 18.30
C VAL A 294 -0.67 9.52 17.18
N CYS A 295 -0.75 9.97 15.93
CA CYS A 295 -0.24 9.25 14.77
C CYS A 295 1.04 9.92 14.26
N LEU A 296 2.16 9.20 14.28
CA LEU A 296 3.40 9.60 13.61
C LEU A 296 3.34 9.18 12.14
N VAL A 297 3.55 10.15 11.24
CA VAL A 297 3.47 9.93 9.79
C VAL A 297 4.64 10.57 9.04
N ASN A 298 4.92 10.08 7.82
CA ASN A 298 5.90 10.70 6.92
C ASN A 298 5.44 10.59 5.46
N GLY A 299 6.27 11.10 4.53
CA GLY A 299 6.00 11.08 3.09
C GLY A 299 5.82 9.69 2.47
N SER A 300 6.20 8.62 3.16
CA SER A 300 5.98 7.23 2.76
C SER A 300 4.72 6.60 3.38
N THR A 301 4.09 7.27 4.36
CA THR A 301 2.79 6.85 4.91
C THR A 301 1.72 6.99 3.83
N ALA A 302 1.05 5.90 3.43
CA ALA A 302 0.16 5.89 2.28
C ALA A 302 -1.13 5.07 2.49
N SER A 303 -2.14 5.34 1.66
CA SER A 303 -3.36 4.51 1.47
C SER A 303 -4.08 4.18 2.79
N GLY A 304 -4.15 2.89 3.17
CA GLY A 304 -4.77 2.45 4.43
C GLY A 304 -4.17 3.08 5.68
N ALA A 305 -2.86 3.40 5.69
CA ALA A 305 -2.22 4.08 6.81
C ALA A 305 -2.65 5.55 6.90
N GLU A 306 -2.87 6.21 5.74
CA GLU A 306 -3.45 7.56 5.71
C GLU A 306 -4.90 7.54 6.19
N LEU A 307 -5.67 6.54 5.73
CA LEU A 307 -7.07 6.38 6.18
C LEU A 307 -7.12 6.20 7.70
N PHE A 308 -6.30 5.31 8.27
CA PHE A 308 -6.20 5.08 9.71
C PHE A 308 -5.90 6.38 10.45
N ALA A 309 -4.83 7.09 10.09
CA ALA A 309 -4.45 8.33 10.76
C ALA A 309 -5.53 9.42 10.64
N ASN A 310 -6.13 9.57 9.45
CA ASN A 310 -7.17 10.59 9.24
C ASN A 310 -8.47 10.28 10.01
N ALA A 311 -8.87 9.00 10.06
CA ALA A 311 -10.05 8.59 10.81
C ALA A 311 -9.86 8.80 12.33
N LEU A 312 -8.69 8.43 12.87
CA LEU A 312 -8.39 8.70 14.29
C LEU A 312 -8.41 10.20 14.59
N ARG A 313 -7.83 11.04 13.71
CA ARG A 313 -7.88 12.49 13.85
C ARG A 313 -9.32 13.02 13.88
N LYS A 314 -10.14 12.57 12.93
CA LYS A 314 -11.50 13.12 12.76
C LYS A 314 -12.52 12.57 13.73
N MET A 315 -12.41 11.30 14.12
CA MET A 315 -13.42 10.63 14.93
C MET A 315 -13.03 10.52 16.39
N ALA A 316 -11.73 10.39 16.71
CA ALA A 316 -11.22 10.19 18.06
C ALA A 316 -10.32 11.34 18.55
N GLY A 317 -10.20 12.44 17.79
CA GLY A 317 -9.42 13.61 18.19
C GLY A 317 -7.90 13.37 18.27
N ALA A 318 -7.37 12.35 17.59
CA ALA A 318 -5.94 12.11 17.55
C ALA A 318 -5.18 13.24 16.85
N THR A 319 -3.95 13.52 17.31
CA THR A 319 -3.06 14.49 16.68
C THR A 319 -2.16 13.79 15.67
N ILE A 320 -2.06 14.32 14.45
CA ILE A 320 -1.09 13.84 13.45
C ILE A 320 0.22 14.64 13.60
N VAL A 321 1.33 13.93 13.78
CA VAL A 321 2.68 14.50 13.97
C VAL A 321 3.59 13.94 12.89
N GLY A 322 4.42 14.77 12.26
CA GLY A 322 5.37 14.30 11.25
C GLY A 322 5.48 15.23 10.05
N SER A 323 5.52 14.67 8.85
CA SER A 323 5.49 15.39 7.59
C SER A 323 4.29 14.98 6.73
N THR A 324 3.96 15.77 5.70
CA THR A 324 2.85 15.47 4.79
C THR A 324 2.98 14.07 4.20
N THR A 325 1.87 13.32 4.21
CA THR A 325 1.82 11.92 3.74
C THR A 325 1.82 11.80 2.22
N ALA A 326 1.92 10.58 1.70
CA ALA A 326 2.07 10.29 0.27
C ALA A 326 0.90 10.75 -0.63
N GLY A 327 -0.29 10.87 -0.10
CA GLY A 327 -1.48 11.26 -0.88
C GLY A 327 -1.99 10.16 -1.79
N LYS A 328 -2.10 8.93 -1.29
CA LYS A 328 -2.69 7.80 -2.02
C LYS A 328 -4.14 7.57 -1.58
N GLY A 329 -5.01 8.49 -1.94
CA GLY A 329 -6.43 8.44 -1.63
C GLY A 329 -7.27 7.74 -2.70
N VAL A 330 -6.80 6.61 -3.24
CA VAL A 330 -7.49 5.81 -4.25
C VAL A 330 -7.86 4.43 -3.75
N LEU A 331 -8.96 3.88 -4.28
CA LEU A 331 -9.34 2.49 -4.10
C LEU A 331 -8.79 1.67 -5.26
N LEU A 332 -7.93 0.72 -4.96
CA LEU A 332 -7.43 -0.25 -5.94
C LEU A 332 -8.38 -1.44 -6.05
N SER A 333 -8.42 -2.06 -7.23
CA SER A 333 -9.11 -3.33 -7.42
C SER A 333 -8.44 -4.44 -6.61
N ASP A 334 -9.19 -5.48 -6.28
CA ASP A 334 -8.56 -6.76 -5.99
C ASP A 334 -7.69 -7.18 -7.16
N PRO A 335 -6.57 -7.88 -6.92
CA PRO A 335 -5.73 -8.39 -7.99
C PRO A 335 -6.52 -9.31 -8.91
N GLN A 336 -6.62 -8.95 -10.19
CA GLN A 336 -7.21 -9.81 -11.22
C GLN A 336 -6.14 -10.75 -11.74
N SER A 337 -6.19 -12.02 -11.35
CA SER A 337 -5.27 -13.06 -11.84
C SER A 337 -5.50 -13.34 -13.33
N LEU A 338 -4.41 -13.54 -14.06
CA LEU A 338 -4.39 -13.94 -15.46
C LEU A 338 -4.07 -15.44 -15.58
N SER A 339 -4.19 -15.97 -16.80
CA SER A 339 -4.10 -17.43 -17.05
C SER A 339 -2.71 -18.03 -16.80
N ASP A 340 -1.67 -17.21 -16.82
CA ASP A 340 -0.27 -17.58 -16.59
C ASP A 340 0.17 -17.43 -15.12
N GLY A 341 -0.76 -17.04 -14.23
CA GLY A 341 -0.49 -16.78 -12.81
C GLY A 341 -0.02 -15.36 -12.52
N SER A 342 0.15 -14.51 -13.53
CA SER A 342 0.38 -13.08 -13.36
C SER A 342 -0.90 -12.37 -12.92
N ALA A 343 -0.83 -11.09 -12.54
CA ALA A 343 -2.00 -10.34 -12.10
C ALA A 343 -1.92 -8.85 -12.49
N VAL A 344 -3.11 -8.24 -12.58
CA VAL A 344 -3.24 -6.79 -12.76
C VAL A 344 -4.02 -6.17 -11.61
N VAL A 345 -3.62 -4.96 -11.23
CA VAL A 345 -4.31 -4.11 -10.25
C VAL A 345 -4.48 -2.74 -10.88
N ILE A 346 -5.67 -2.17 -10.77
CA ILE A 346 -6.00 -0.84 -11.30
C ILE A 346 -6.73 0.01 -10.25
N THR A 347 -6.78 1.31 -10.45
CA THR A 347 -7.65 2.19 -9.67
C THR A 347 -9.10 2.02 -10.11
N VAL A 348 -9.97 1.65 -9.18
CA VAL A 348 -11.42 1.46 -9.42
C VAL A 348 -12.28 2.54 -8.78
N GLY A 349 -11.70 3.37 -7.93
CA GLY A 349 -12.40 4.46 -7.25
C GLY A 349 -11.46 5.35 -6.45
N ILE A 350 -12.03 6.28 -5.72
CA ILE A 350 -11.34 7.12 -4.74
C ILE A 350 -11.83 6.80 -3.34
N LEU A 351 -10.95 6.95 -2.35
CA LEU A 351 -11.30 6.83 -0.94
C LEU A 351 -11.84 8.17 -0.44
N LEU A 352 -12.88 8.11 0.37
CA LEU A 352 -13.45 9.27 1.04
C LEU A 352 -13.42 9.03 2.54
N ASP A 353 -13.13 10.07 3.32
CA ASP A 353 -13.27 10.02 4.77
C ASP A 353 -14.76 10.09 5.19
N ASN A 354 -15.01 10.09 6.49
CA ASN A 354 -16.35 10.17 7.05
C ASN A 354 -17.10 11.48 6.74
N GLU A 355 -16.43 12.51 6.22
CA GLU A 355 -17.02 13.76 5.75
C GLU A 355 -17.15 13.83 4.22
N GLY A 356 -16.81 12.76 3.51
CA GLY A 356 -16.84 12.71 2.05
C GLY A 356 -15.66 13.41 1.37
N LYS A 357 -14.54 13.67 2.08
CA LYS A 357 -13.35 14.33 1.53
C LYS A 357 -12.31 13.31 1.11
N ASN A 358 -11.62 13.61 0.03
CA ASN A 358 -10.52 12.81 -0.52
C ASN A 358 -9.18 13.54 -0.34
N TRP A 359 -8.10 12.79 -0.11
CA TRP A 359 -6.73 13.30 0.06
C TRP A 359 -5.78 12.87 -1.08
N ASN A 360 -6.31 12.31 -2.18
CA ASN A 360 -5.48 11.85 -3.29
C ASN A 360 -4.70 13.00 -3.93
N GLY A 361 -3.39 12.83 -4.05
CA GLY A 361 -2.47 13.79 -4.61
C GLY A 361 -2.05 14.93 -3.67
N THR A 362 -2.72 15.11 -2.53
CA THR A 362 -2.39 16.16 -1.53
C THR A 362 -1.74 15.60 -0.28
N GLY A 363 -2.12 14.38 0.12
CA GLY A 363 -1.74 13.80 1.40
C GLY A 363 -2.46 14.42 2.60
N LEU A 364 -2.14 13.91 3.77
CA LEU A 364 -2.57 14.47 5.04
C LEU A 364 -1.48 15.43 5.53
N THR A 365 -1.85 16.70 5.71
CA THR A 365 -0.98 17.65 6.40
C THR A 365 -1.00 17.33 7.89
N PRO A 366 0.17 17.20 8.56
CA PRO A 366 0.22 16.97 10.00
C PRO A 366 -0.27 18.20 10.77
N ASP A 367 -0.81 17.97 11.97
CA ASP A 367 -1.22 19.02 12.91
C ASP A 367 0.00 19.65 13.60
N VAL A 368 1.06 18.83 13.78
CA VAL A 368 2.35 19.24 14.31
C VAL A 368 3.44 18.82 13.33
N ASP A 369 4.09 19.80 12.71
CA ASP A 369 5.22 19.53 11.82
C ASP A 369 6.43 19.00 12.63
N ALA A 370 6.85 17.82 12.27
CA ALA A 370 8.04 17.13 12.76
C ALA A 370 8.94 16.67 11.61
N SER A 371 9.01 17.45 10.55
CA SER A 371 9.94 17.20 9.45
C SER A 371 11.37 17.13 9.97
N LEU A 372 12.13 16.15 9.49
CA LEU A 372 13.53 15.97 9.85
C LEU A 372 14.40 16.94 9.05
N THR A 373 15.43 17.45 9.66
CA THR A 373 16.53 18.16 8.97
C THR A 373 17.32 17.18 8.09
N ASN A 374 18.15 17.67 7.17
CA ASN A 374 18.99 16.82 6.33
C ASN A 374 19.91 15.89 7.13
N ASP A 375 20.47 16.39 8.25
CA ASP A 375 21.35 15.60 9.11
C ASP A 375 20.56 14.50 9.83
N GLU A 376 19.39 14.83 10.39
CA GLU A 376 18.49 13.87 11.02
C GLU A 376 17.96 12.83 10.01
N GLN A 377 17.65 13.25 8.77
CA GLN A 377 17.22 12.34 7.70
C GLN A 377 18.34 11.33 7.37
N SER A 378 19.59 11.75 7.36
CA SER A 378 20.73 10.86 7.13
C SER A 378 20.92 9.84 8.26
N SER A 379 20.49 10.17 9.46
CA SER A 379 20.57 9.35 10.67
C SER A 379 19.25 8.63 11.01
N TYR A 380 18.24 8.72 10.14
CA TYR A 380 16.88 8.22 10.42
C TYR A 380 16.83 6.76 10.91
N TYR A 381 17.62 5.89 10.29
CA TYR A 381 17.68 4.47 10.66
C TYR A 381 18.62 4.18 11.86
N ASP A 382 19.23 5.20 12.44
CA ASP A 382 20.03 5.10 13.67
C ASP A 382 19.24 5.50 14.92
N PHE A 383 18.06 6.12 14.75
CA PHE A 383 17.22 6.50 15.86
C PHE A 383 16.60 5.28 16.54
N THR A 384 16.56 5.36 17.86
CA THR A 384 15.82 4.46 18.74
C THR A 384 14.58 5.18 19.28
N VAL A 385 13.67 4.47 19.92
CA VAL A 385 12.49 5.08 20.56
C VAL A 385 12.87 6.18 21.55
N ASP A 386 14.06 6.10 22.17
CA ASP A 386 14.50 7.03 23.23
C ASP A 386 15.15 8.31 22.69
N ASN A 387 15.69 8.29 21.48
CA ASN A 387 16.44 9.43 20.92
C ASN A 387 15.85 9.97 19.59
N ASP A 388 14.70 9.47 19.16
CA ASP A 388 14.02 9.93 17.94
C ASP A 388 13.37 11.30 18.17
N PRO A 389 13.79 12.35 17.41
CA PRO A 389 13.26 13.70 17.57
C PRO A 389 11.76 13.79 17.23
N GLN A 390 11.27 12.95 16.32
CA GLN A 390 9.85 12.93 15.94
C GLN A 390 8.99 12.29 17.05
N ILE A 391 9.47 11.21 17.68
CA ILE A 391 8.81 10.60 18.84
C ILE A 391 8.76 11.59 20.01
N THR A 392 9.85 12.34 20.24
CA THR A 392 9.90 13.40 21.26
C THR A 392 8.82 14.47 20.99
N LYS A 393 8.65 14.92 19.75
CA LYS A 393 7.58 15.86 19.37
C LYS A 393 6.18 15.26 19.56
N ALA A 394 6.00 13.96 19.27
CA ALA A 394 4.73 13.25 19.49
C ALA A 394 4.35 13.19 20.99
N ILE A 395 5.32 12.91 21.86
CA ILE A 395 5.12 12.93 23.32
C ILE A 395 4.71 14.33 23.81
N ASN A 396 5.37 15.38 23.28
CA ASN A 396 5.04 16.76 23.63
C ASN A 396 3.63 17.16 23.17
N ALA A 397 3.18 16.66 21.99
CA ALA A 397 1.83 16.89 21.49
C ALA A 397 0.77 16.28 22.41
N ILE A 398 0.99 15.08 22.94
CA ILE A 398 0.10 14.43 23.94
C ILE A 398 0.04 15.27 25.22
N SER A 399 1.18 15.74 25.73
CA SER A 399 1.26 16.51 26.97
C SER A 399 0.58 17.87 26.85
N GLY A 400 0.65 18.52 25.68
CA GLY A 400 -0.04 19.77 25.41
C GLY A 400 -1.56 19.62 25.29
N ALA A 401 -2.05 18.49 24.83
CA ALA A 401 -3.47 18.17 24.74
C ALA A 401 -4.11 17.93 26.12
N ASN A 402 -3.33 17.42 27.09
CA ASN A 402 -3.79 17.18 28.48
C ASN A 402 -3.82 18.45 29.35
N GLY A 403 -3.32 19.59 28.84
CA GLY A 403 -3.22 20.88 29.55
C GLY A 403 -4.28 21.92 29.17
N GLN A 404 -5.21 21.59 28.28
CA GLN A 404 -6.38 22.41 27.93
C GLN A 404 -7.66 21.70 28.40
#